data_093e4d7add80b7471f299c569b7292e6
#
_entry.id   093e4d7add80b7471f299c569b7292e6
#
_cell.length_a   1.000
_cell.length_b   1.000
_cell.length_c   1.000
_cell.angle_alpha   90.00
_cell.angle_beta   90.00
_cell.angle_gamma   90.00
#
_symmetry.space_group_name_H-M   'P 1'
#
loop_
_entity.id
_entity.type
_entity.pdbx_description
1 polymer ?
#
loop_
_entity_poly.entity_id
_entity_poly.type
_entity_poly.pdbx_seq_one_letter_code
_entity_poly.pdbx_strand_id
1 'polypeptide(L)'
;MQKRVFNVLLVASRYDAFIMEEDGRVEEQIYFEYVSLNLSSPPRVKQVTTNEEAFEELAMKRYDLIITMPGVDCSETFTQAKAMKRLYPYIPIVVLTPFSHEVSRRIAKEDLSGVDYVFSWLGNVDLLVAIIKLIEDKMNAEVDITSVGVQLILLVEDSIRFYSSILPHLYNFVLKQSQIFSTEALNEHERMLRMRGRPKVMLARTYEEAMQIYEKYSGNMLGIISDVSFIRAGVKDKKAGIKFCSYVRSCDPYLPLIIESSEWENHKDAIRLNASFLDKNSKKLPVDLRKTILKNFGFGDFTFINPHTGEPIVTIKNLKDLQDNIDIIPDESLYYHASRNHISR
;
A
#
# COMPACT_ATOMS: atom_id res chain seq x y z
N MET A 1 -10.03 -4.92 11.97
CA MET A 1 -8.57 -4.98 12.17
C MET A 1 -8.30 -5.53 13.55
N GLN A 2 -7.93 -6.80 13.63
CA GLN A 2 -7.72 -7.51 14.90
C GLN A 2 -6.24 -7.47 15.34
N LYS A 3 -5.33 -7.54 14.39
CA LYS A 3 -3.88 -7.54 14.62
C LYS A 3 -3.31 -6.17 14.36
N ARG A 4 -2.49 -5.66 15.30
CA ARG A 4 -1.77 -4.39 15.19
C ARG A 4 -0.32 -4.59 15.54
N VAL A 5 0.52 -3.71 15.03
CA VAL A 5 1.93 -3.61 15.40
C VAL A 5 2.03 -2.67 16.61
N PHE A 6 2.31 -3.22 17.78
CA PHE A 6 2.48 -2.46 19.02
C PHE A 6 3.95 -2.30 19.40
N ASN A 7 4.78 -3.31 19.09
CA ASN A 7 6.18 -3.33 19.45
C ASN A 7 7.02 -3.60 18.19
N VAL A 8 7.89 -2.67 17.88
CA VAL A 8 8.84 -2.73 16.77
C VAL A 8 10.25 -2.86 17.33
N LEU A 9 10.99 -3.87 16.89
CA LEU A 9 12.42 -3.99 17.14
C LEU A 9 13.17 -3.41 15.95
N LEU A 10 13.92 -2.33 16.18
CA LEU A 10 14.77 -1.70 15.17
C LEU A 10 16.22 -2.12 15.43
N VAL A 11 16.79 -2.89 14.52
CA VAL A 11 18.21 -3.31 14.55
C VAL A 11 18.99 -2.43 13.57
N ALA A 12 19.74 -1.47 14.09
CA ALA A 12 20.46 -0.49 13.27
C ALA A 12 21.80 -0.16 13.92
N SER A 13 22.87 -0.06 13.12
CA SER A 13 24.16 0.40 13.63
C SER A 13 24.01 1.79 14.26
N ARG A 14 24.97 2.17 15.13
CA ARG A 14 24.96 3.51 15.73
C ARG A 14 24.95 4.63 14.69
N TYR A 15 25.62 4.40 13.56
CA TYR A 15 25.68 5.36 12.46
C TYR A 15 24.33 5.48 11.74
N ASP A 16 23.71 4.33 11.38
CA ASP A 16 22.41 4.33 10.71
C ASP A 16 21.31 4.90 11.61
N ALA A 17 21.38 4.58 12.89
CA ALA A 17 20.49 5.15 13.89
C ALA A 17 20.62 6.67 13.97
N PHE A 18 21.83 7.19 14.00
CA PHE A 18 22.10 8.62 14.00
C PHE A 18 21.52 9.31 12.76
N ILE A 19 21.66 8.71 11.58
CA ILE A 19 21.06 9.25 10.33
C ILE A 19 19.53 9.25 10.41
N MET A 20 18.92 8.21 10.97
CA MET A 20 17.45 8.15 11.11
C MET A 20 16.91 9.14 12.14
N GLU A 21 17.73 9.55 13.11
CA GLU A 21 17.37 10.43 14.21
C GLU A 21 17.82 11.90 13.99
N GLU A 22 18.25 12.25 12.77
CA GLU A 22 18.68 13.62 12.44
C GLU A 22 17.57 14.67 12.77
N ASP A 23 16.32 14.30 12.54
CA ASP A 23 15.13 15.15 12.80
C ASP A 23 14.41 14.81 14.13
N GLY A 24 15.04 14.05 15.02
CA GLY A 24 14.48 13.61 16.30
C GLY A 24 14.42 12.09 16.44
N ARG A 25 14.11 11.58 17.62
CA ARG A 25 14.03 10.12 17.85
C ARG A 25 12.98 9.49 16.96
N VAL A 26 13.32 8.32 16.37
CA VAL A 26 12.42 7.58 15.47
C VAL A 26 11.02 7.36 16.10
N GLU A 27 10.97 7.01 17.39
CA GLU A 27 9.72 6.81 18.11
C GLU A 27 8.88 8.09 18.20
N GLU A 28 9.50 9.24 18.46
CA GLU A 28 8.85 10.55 18.52
C GLU A 28 8.32 10.98 17.14
N GLN A 29 9.11 10.77 16.10
CA GLN A 29 8.71 11.08 14.72
C GLN A 29 7.49 10.23 14.30
N ILE A 30 7.50 8.91 14.58
CA ILE A 30 6.37 8.03 14.34
C ILE A 30 5.14 8.49 15.15
N TYR A 31 5.32 8.88 16.41
CA TYR A 31 4.25 9.39 17.25
C TYR A 31 3.60 10.65 16.63
N PHE A 32 4.39 11.63 16.22
CA PHE A 32 3.87 12.83 15.57
C PHE A 32 3.12 12.52 14.28
N GLU A 33 3.62 11.59 13.47
CA GLU A 33 2.94 11.19 12.23
C GLU A 33 1.62 10.46 12.52
N TYR A 34 1.57 9.61 13.56
CA TYR A 34 0.32 8.99 14.00
C TYR A 34 -0.70 10.04 14.47
N VAL A 35 -0.26 11.07 15.20
CA VAL A 35 -1.13 12.17 15.63
C VAL A 35 -1.64 12.96 14.42
N SER A 36 -0.76 13.30 13.45
CA SER A 36 -1.11 14.04 12.24
C SER A 36 -2.17 13.33 11.41
N LEU A 37 -2.08 11.99 11.35
CA LEU A 37 -3.02 11.12 10.66
C LEU A 37 -4.20 10.66 11.53
N ASN A 38 -4.31 11.19 12.75
CA ASN A 38 -5.35 10.84 13.72
C ASN A 38 -5.46 9.32 13.97
N LEU A 39 -4.31 8.62 13.99
CA LEU A 39 -4.22 7.21 14.26
C LEU A 39 -4.09 6.97 15.77
N SER A 40 -4.78 5.93 16.26
CA SER A 40 -4.67 5.51 17.66
C SER A 40 -3.52 4.55 17.86
N SER A 41 -2.87 4.63 19.03
CA SER A 41 -1.88 3.65 19.50
C SER A 41 -0.64 3.55 18.59
N PRO A 42 0.23 4.60 18.59
CA PRO A 42 1.53 4.52 17.92
C PRO A 42 2.34 3.34 18.51
N PRO A 43 3.11 2.63 17.69
CA PRO A 43 3.93 1.53 18.15
C PRO A 43 5.10 2.04 19.01
N ARG A 44 5.52 1.22 19.95
CA ARG A 44 6.76 1.44 20.70
C ARG A 44 7.92 0.91 19.87
N VAL A 45 8.96 1.69 19.73
CA VAL A 45 10.16 1.30 19.00
C VAL A 45 11.29 1.06 20.00
N LYS A 46 11.79 -0.16 20.03
CA LYS A 46 13.02 -0.49 20.75
C LYS A 46 14.14 -0.61 19.75
N GLN A 47 15.16 0.24 19.91
CA GLN A 47 16.34 0.21 19.10
C GLN A 47 17.43 -0.61 19.80
N VAL A 48 18.15 -1.43 19.01
CA VAL A 48 19.34 -2.17 19.40
C VAL A 48 20.39 -2.00 18.31
N THR A 49 21.66 -2.14 18.69
CA THR A 49 22.78 -1.84 17.79
C THR A 49 23.50 -3.08 17.26
N THR A 50 23.27 -4.23 17.88
CA THR A 50 23.87 -5.50 17.48
C THR A 50 22.83 -6.60 17.31
N ASN A 51 23.21 -7.66 16.61
CA ASN A 51 22.37 -8.83 16.42
C ASN A 51 22.19 -9.61 17.74
N GLU A 52 23.21 -9.64 18.58
CA GLU A 52 23.18 -10.29 19.90
C GLU A 52 22.14 -9.63 20.80
N GLU A 53 22.16 -8.29 20.90
CA GLU A 53 21.14 -7.52 21.62
C GLU A 53 19.73 -7.78 21.04
N ALA A 54 19.60 -7.94 19.72
CA ALA A 54 18.33 -8.24 19.09
C ALA A 54 17.78 -9.62 19.52
N PHE A 55 18.64 -10.64 19.56
CA PHE A 55 18.23 -11.98 20.04
C PHE A 55 17.88 -11.98 21.54
N GLU A 56 18.62 -11.24 22.37
CA GLU A 56 18.30 -11.09 23.79
C GLU A 56 16.93 -10.43 23.99
N GLU A 57 16.66 -9.33 23.28
CA GLU A 57 15.36 -8.65 23.36
C GLU A 57 14.20 -9.54 22.88
N LEU A 58 14.40 -10.28 21.77
CA LEU A 58 13.41 -11.22 21.25
C LEU A 58 13.12 -12.40 22.22
N ALA A 59 14.12 -12.79 23.04
CA ALA A 59 13.92 -13.80 24.07
C ALA A 59 13.15 -13.27 25.28
N MET A 60 13.28 -11.97 25.59
CA MET A 60 12.67 -11.36 26.77
C MET A 60 11.25 -10.81 26.52
N LYS A 61 10.96 -10.32 25.31
CA LYS A 61 9.72 -9.62 24.97
C LYS A 61 9.16 -10.09 23.63
N ARG A 62 7.85 -9.89 23.47
CA ARG A 62 7.17 -10.10 22.19
C ARG A 62 7.25 -8.83 21.34
N TYR A 63 7.67 -9.02 20.10
CA TYR A 63 7.69 -8.01 19.07
C TYR A 63 6.74 -8.41 17.94
N ASP A 64 6.15 -7.41 17.30
CA ASP A 64 5.17 -7.62 16.22
C ASP A 64 5.80 -7.36 14.84
N LEU A 65 6.97 -6.69 14.82
CA LEU A 65 7.71 -6.36 13.62
C LEU A 65 9.20 -6.18 13.96
N ILE A 66 10.07 -6.73 13.13
CA ILE A 66 11.50 -6.46 13.16
C ILE A 66 11.85 -5.63 11.92
N ILE A 67 12.52 -4.50 12.12
CA ILE A 67 13.12 -3.70 11.07
C ILE A 67 14.62 -3.77 11.27
N THR A 68 15.36 -4.24 10.27
CA THR A 68 16.84 -4.33 10.34
C THR A 68 17.48 -3.53 9.23
N MET A 69 18.53 -2.80 9.53
CA MET A 69 19.33 -2.09 8.56
C MET A 69 20.62 -2.86 8.29
N PRO A 70 20.98 -3.09 7.02
CA PRO A 70 22.24 -3.74 6.68
C PRO A 70 23.41 -2.80 7.03
N GLY A 71 24.36 -3.32 7.79
CA GLY A 71 25.66 -2.67 8.01
C GLY A 71 26.52 -2.69 6.74
N VAL A 72 27.83 -2.46 6.92
CA VAL A 72 28.81 -2.48 5.82
C VAL A 72 28.82 -3.84 5.11
N ASP A 73 28.61 -4.93 5.85
CA ASP A 73 28.43 -6.28 5.31
C ASP A 73 26.96 -6.66 5.25
N CYS A 74 26.34 -6.48 4.07
CA CYS A 74 24.94 -6.81 3.84
C CYS A 74 24.65 -8.31 4.02
N SER A 75 25.60 -9.21 3.78
CA SER A 75 25.37 -10.67 3.81
C SER A 75 25.06 -11.17 5.22
N GLU A 76 25.68 -10.58 6.23
CA GLU A 76 25.42 -10.88 7.63
C GLU A 76 23.96 -10.58 8.00
N THR A 77 23.43 -9.44 7.60
CA THR A 77 22.04 -9.03 7.88
C THR A 77 21.02 -10.06 7.39
N PHE A 78 21.17 -10.55 6.17
CA PHE A 78 20.25 -11.55 5.60
C PHE A 78 20.38 -12.92 6.28
N THR A 79 21.60 -13.30 6.65
CA THR A 79 21.86 -14.53 7.42
C THR A 79 21.21 -14.46 8.80
N GLN A 80 21.32 -13.34 9.50
CA GLN A 80 20.70 -13.12 10.81
C GLN A 80 19.19 -13.03 10.70
N ALA A 81 18.64 -12.33 9.70
CA ALA A 81 17.22 -12.30 9.45
C ALA A 81 16.64 -13.72 9.25
N LYS A 82 17.37 -14.59 8.54
CA LYS A 82 16.99 -16.00 8.35
C LYS A 82 17.04 -16.78 9.67
N ALA A 83 18.02 -16.54 10.53
CA ALA A 83 18.11 -17.13 11.86
C ALA A 83 16.96 -16.67 12.76
N MET A 84 16.67 -15.37 12.79
CA MET A 84 15.53 -14.80 13.50
C MET A 84 14.20 -15.39 13.01
N LYS A 85 14.02 -15.53 11.68
CA LYS A 85 12.81 -16.09 11.08
C LYS A 85 12.57 -17.56 11.44
N ARG A 86 13.67 -18.33 11.61
CA ARG A 86 13.56 -19.74 12.05
C ARG A 86 13.10 -19.85 13.51
N LEU A 87 13.54 -18.96 14.38
CA LEU A 87 13.16 -18.94 15.80
C LEU A 87 11.78 -18.30 16.01
N TYR A 88 11.47 -17.28 15.23
CA TYR A 88 10.26 -16.47 15.35
C TYR A 88 9.52 -16.38 13.98
N PRO A 89 8.96 -17.48 13.47
CA PRO A 89 8.42 -17.57 12.10
C PRO A 89 7.25 -16.62 11.84
N TYR A 90 6.53 -16.23 12.88
CA TYR A 90 5.34 -15.37 12.77
C TYR A 90 5.65 -13.87 12.83
N ILE A 91 6.87 -13.48 13.21
CA ILE A 91 7.24 -12.06 13.24
C ILE A 91 7.69 -11.64 11.83
N PRO A 92 7.04 -10.64 11.22
CA PRO A 92 7.51 -10.05 9.99
C PRO A 92 8.89 -9.43 10.15
N ILE A 93 9.77 -9.65 9.17
CA ILE A 93 11.11 -9.07 9.14
C ILE A 93 11.22 -8.19 7.89
N VAL A 94 11.53 -6.93 8.10
CA VAL A 94 11.73 -5.92 7.05
C VAL A 94 13.17 -5.46 7.07
N VAL A 95 13.82 -5.48 5.90
CA VAL A 95 15.15 -4.88 5.72
C VAL A 95 14.97 -3.47 5.17
N LEU A 96 15.55 -2.49 5.85
CA LEU A 96 15.56 -1.09 5.46
C LEU A 96 16.96 -0.69 5.02
N THR A 97 17.17 -0.48 3.74
CA THR A 97 18.49 -0.23 3.15
C THR A 97 18.71 1.25 2.88
N PRO A 98 19.92 1.77 3.00
CA PRO A 98 20.24 3.07 2.48
C PRO A 98 20.08 3.08 0.95
N PHE A 99 19.66 4.22 0.41
CA PHE A 99 19.47 4.35 -1.04
C PHE A 99 20.79 4.40 -1.77
N SER A 100 21.20 3.25 -2.38
CA SER A 100 22.31 3.23 -3.34
C SER A 100 22.11 2.14 -4.39
N HIS A 101 22.59 2.41 -5.62
CA HIS A 101 22.58 1.42 -6.70
C HIS A 101 23.45 0.19 -6.37
N GLU A 102 24.50 0.38 -5.59
CA GLU A 102 25.40 -0.68 -5.17
C GLU A 102 24.71 -1.64 -4.21
N VAL A 103 24.00 -1.12 -3.21
CA VAL A 103 23.22 -1.91 -2.25
C VAL A 103 22.12 -2.70 -2.97
N SER A 104 21.40 -2.09 -3.90
CA SER A 104 20.38 -2.77 -4.68
C SER A 104 20.94 -3.95 -5.50
N ARG A 105 22.15 -3.81 -6.07
CA ARG A 105 22.82 -4.91 -6.79
C ARG A 105 23.30 -6.03 -5.87
N ARG A 106 23.72 -5.71 -4.64
CA ARG A 106 24.13 -6.70 -3.64
C ARG A 106 22.90 -7.48 -3.16
N ILE A 107 21.83 -6.80 -2.80
CA ILE A 107 20.58 -7.42 -2.33
C ILE A 107 20.01 -8.40 -3.36
N ALA A 108 20.09 -8.10 -4.67
CA ALA A 108 19.64 -9.00 -5.73
C ALA A 108 20.36 -10.35 -5.77
N LYS A 109 21.49 -10.50 -5.06
CA LYS A 109 22.29 -11.73 -4.97
C LYS A 109 22.10 -12.47 -3.64
N GLU A 110 21.42 -11.85 -2.68
CA GLU A 110 21.24 -12.39 -1.34
C GLU A 110 20.04 -13.34 -1.24
N ASP A 111 20.10 -14.26 -0.28
CA ASP A 111 18.97 -15.14 0.04
C ASP A 111 17.92 -14.39 0.89
N LEU A 112 16.85 -13.93 0.25
CA LEU A 112 15.78 -13.19 0.89
C LEU A 112 14.75 -14.06 1.61
N SER A 113 14.94 -15.38 1.74
CA SER A 113 13.97 -16.31 2.32
C SER A 113 13.60 -16.03 3.78
N GLY A 114 14.44 -15.28 4.50
CA GLY A 114 14.19 -14.82 5.88
C GLY A 114 13.50 -13.46 5.99
N VAL A 115 13.25 -12.77 4.87
CA VAL A 115 12.81 -11.38 4.84
C VAL A 115 11.45 -11.27 4.15
N ASP A 116 10.48 -10.60 4.79
CA ASP A 116 9.17 -10.38 4.19
C ASP A 116 9.20 -9.26 3.15
N TYR A 117 9.88 -8.15 3.45
CA TYR A 117 10.05 -7.01 2.53
C TYR A 117 11.44 -6.36 2.69
N VAL A 118 11.89 -5.76 1.60
CA VAL A 118 13.07 -4.88 1.60
C VAL A 118 12.60 -3.50 1.19
N PHE A 119 12.97 -2.45 1.92
CA PHE A 119 12.67 -1.06 1.59
C PHE A 119 13.93 -0.23 1.47
N SER A 120 13.85 0.86 0.73
CA SER A 120 14.92 1.85 0.62
C SER A 120 14.61 3.04 1.52
N TRP A 121 15.49 3.35 2.47
CA TRP A 121 15.38 4.53 3.31
C TRP A 121 15.62 5.79 2.49
N LEU A 122 14.65 6.68 2.46
CA LEU A 122 14.66 7.91 1.68
C LEU A 122 14.72 9.16 2.56
N GLY A 123 15.06 9.01 3.85
CA GLY A 123 15.09 10.12 4.81
C GLY A 123 13.71 10.59 5.29
N ASN A 124 12.67 9.76 5.15
CA ASN A 124 11.31 10.14 5.51
C ASN A 124 10.66 9.10 6.42
N VAL A 125 10.18 9.53 7.56
CA VAL A 125 9.49 8.71 8.57
C VAL A 125 8.14 8.17 8.09
N ASP A 126 7.52 8.84 7.12
CA ASP A 126 6.28 8.35 6.47
C ASP A 126 6.44 6.94 5.93
N LEU A 127 7.68 6.57 5.53
CA LEU A 127 7.99 5.22 5.10
C LEU A 127 7.84 4.20 6.23
N LEU A 128 8.26 4.52 7.45
CA LEU A 128 8.11 3.62 8.60
C LEU A 128 6.64 3.40 8.92
N VAL A 129 5.83 4.47 8.87
CA VAL A 129 4.38 4.37 9.05
C VAL A 129 3.76 3.52 7.93
N ALA A 130 4.17 3.72 6.69
CA ALA A 130 3.71 2.90 5.56
C ALA A 130 4.08 1.42 5.71
N ILE A 131 5.29 1.11 6.16
CA ILE A 131 5.73 -0.26 6.44
C ILE A 131 4.84 -0.89 7.52
N ILE A 132 4.64 -0.20 8.65
CA ILE A 132 3.79 -0.68 9.74
C ILE A 132 2.38 -0.96 9.23
N LYS A 133 1.79 -0.04 8.46
CA LYS A 133 0.44 -0.20 7.91
C LYS A 133 0.35 -1.31 6.86
N LEU A 134 1.38 -1.51 6.04
CA LEU A 134 1.44 -2.62 5.09
C LEU A 134 1.45 -3.98 5.80
N ILE A 135 2.24 -4.10 6.86
CA ILE A 135 2.30 -5.31 7.68
C ILE A 135 0.94 -5.55 8.36
N GLU A 136 0.34 -4.50 8.97
CA GLU A 136 -0.99 -4.59 9.57
C GLU A 136 -2.06 -5.01 8.55
N ASP A 137 -2.05 -4.45 7.35
CA ASP A 137 -2.98 -4.79 6.28
C ASP A 137 -2.82 -6.25 5.85
N LYS A 138 -1.58 -6.72 5.66
CA LYS A 138 -1.28 -8.13 5.33
C LYS A 138 -1.76 -9.09 6.41
N MET A 139 -1.51 -8.78 7.69
CA MET A 139 -1.93 -9.63 8.82
C MET A 139 -3.44 -9.74 8.99
N ASN A 140 -4.19 -8.71 8.57
CA ASN A 140 -5.64 -8.65 8.74
C ASN A 140 -6.41 -8.92 7.44
N ALA A 141 -5.75 -9.05 6.29
CA ALA A 141 -6.39 -9.15 4.97
C ALA A 141 -7.47 -10.24 4.92
N GLU A 142 -7.17 -11.42 5.46
CA GLU A 142 -8.11 -12.55 5.46
C GLU A 142 -9.45 -12.20 6.13
N VAL A 143 -9.39 -11.64 7.33
CA VAL A 143 -10.60 -11.32 8.10
C VAL A 143 -11.26 -10.04 7.58
N ASP A 144 -10.47 -8.99 7.37
CA ASP A 144 -11.01 -7.67 7.05
C ASP A 144 -11.63 -7.66 5.65
N ILE A 145 -11.02 -8.35 4.67
CA ILE A 145 -11.52 -8.37 3.29
C ILE A 145 -12.63 -9.42 3.14
N THR A 146 -12.39 -10.67 3.51
CA THR A 146 -13.34 -11.76 3.22
C THR A 146 -14.54 -11.77 4.16
N SER A 147 -14.35 -11.47 5.46
CA SER A 147 -15.42 -11.57 6.45
C SER A 147 -16.14 -10.23 6.68
N VAL A 148 -15.43 -9.10 6.59
CA VAL A 148 -15.99 -7.76 6.84
C VAL A 148 -16.36 -7.04 5.54
N GLY A 149 -15.78 -7.43 4.41
CA GLY A 149 -16.04 -6.81 3.11
C GLY A 149 -15.24 -5.53 2.86
N VAL A 150 -14.13 -5.33 3.59
CA VAL A 150 -13.27 -4.17 3.40
C VAL A 150 -12.62 -4.22 2.01
N GLN A 151 -12.58 -3.09 1.33
CA GLN A 151 -12.00 -2.97 0.00
C GLN A 151 -10.46 -3.05 0.01
N LEU A 152 -9.89 -3.42 -1.14
CA LEU A 152 -8.47 -3.64 -1.34
C LEU A 152 -7.93 -2.83 -2.52
N ILE A 153 -6.81 -2.15 -2.32
CA ILE A 153 -5.97 -1.58 -3.38
C ILE A 153 -4.76 -2.49 -3.54
N LEU A 154 -4.54 -3.01 -4.75
CA LEU A 154 -3.38 -3.83 -5.08
C LEU A 154 -2.33 -2.96 -5.79
N LEU A 155 -1.15 -2.86 -5.19
CA LEU A 155 0.05 -2.27 -5.80
C LEU A 155 0.94 -3.41 -6.32
N VAL A 156 1.27 -3.40 -7.61
CA VAL A 156 2.18 -4.39 -8.24
C VAL A 156 3.44 -3.68 -8.70
N GLU A 157 4.54 -3.89 -7.97
CA GLU A 157 5.81 -3.22 -8.20
C GLU A 157 6.95 -4.06 -7.62
N ASP A 158 7.98 -4.40 -8.41
CA ASP A 158 9.15 -5.17 -7.95
C ASP A 158 10.36 -4.28 -7.61
N SER A 159 10.35 -3.03 -8.03
CA SER A 159 11.43 -2.10 -7.73
C SER A 159 11.34 -1.54 -6.32
N ILE A 160 12.33 -1.93 -5.49
CA ILE A 160 12.46 -1.47 -4.10
C ILE A 160 12.35 0.06 -4.01
N ARG A 161 13.02 0.76 -4.91
CA ARG A 161 13.00 2.23 -4.96
C ARG A 161 11.59 2.78 -5.17
N PHE A 162 10.87 2.24 -6.16
CA PHE A 162 9.57 2.78 -6.55
C PHE A 162 8.52 2.50 -5.49
N TYR A 163 8.37 1.26 -5.01
CA TYR A 163 7.35 1.01 -3.99
C TYR A 163 7.69 1.68 -2.65
N SER A 164 9.00 1.85 -2.30
CA SER A 164 9.38 2.63 -1.11
C SER A 164 9.00 4.11 -1.22
N SER A 165 8.96 4.66 -2.43
CA SER A 165 8.52 6.04 -2.68
C SER A 165 7.00 6.16 -2.75
N ILE A 166 6.31 5.21 -3.36
CA ILE A 166 4.86 5.29 -3.62
C ILE A 166 4.04 4.96 -2.38
N LEU A 167 4.41 3.94 -1.63
CA LEU A 167 3.63 3.46 -0.48
C LEU A 167 3.37 4.53 0.59
N PRO A 168 4.33 5.39 0.99
CA PRO A 168 4.05 6.48 1.92
C PRO A 168 2.96 7.42 1.41
N HIS A 169 3.02 7.81 0.15
CA HIS A 169 2.01 8.67 -0.47
C HIS A 169 0.64 8.01 -0.55
N LEU A 170 0.60 6.72 -0.90
CA LEU A 170 -0.63 5.94 -0.97
C LEU A 170 -1.27 5.79 0.40
N TYR A 171 -0.51 5.42 1.44
CA TYR A 171 -1.01 5.32 2.81
C TYR A 171 -1.47 6.66 3.37
N ASN A 172 -0.68 7.71 3.20
CA ASN A 172 -1.05 9.07 3.61
C ASN A 172 -2.38 9.49 2.96
N PHE A 173 -2.55 9.20 1.67
CA PHE A 173 -3.80 9.46 0.95
C PHE A 173 -4.97 8.67 1.54
N VAL A 174 -4.86 7.33 1.63
CA VAL A 174 -5.94 6.46 2.12
C VAL A 174 -6.33 6.79 3.56
N LEU A 175 -5.34 7.07 4.42
CA LEU A 175 -5.58 7.42 5.82
C LEU A 175 -6.28 8.77 5.95
N LYS A 176 -5.87 9.79 5.18
CA LYS A 176 -6.53 11.10 5.17
C LYS A 176 -7.95 11.03 4.63
N GLN A 177 -8.21 10.25 3.58
CA GLN A 177 -9.57 10.05 3.08
C GLN A 177 -10.45 9.37 4.14
N SER A 178 -9.96 8.34 4.79
CA SER A 178 -10.68 7.68 5.88
C SER A 178 -10.95 8.61 7.07
N GLN A 179 -10.03 9.53 7.34
CA GLN A 179 -10.23 10.56 8.36
C GLN A 179 -11.36 11.51 7.97
N ILE A 180 -11.42 11.98 6.72
CA ILE A 180 -12.50 12.83 6.22
C ILE A 180 -13.84 12.12 6.39
N PHE A 181 -13.98 10.88 5.92
CA PHE A 181 -15.20 10.09 6.11
C PHE A 181 -15.55 9.84 7.57
N SER A 182 -14.56 9.78 8.47
CA SER A 182 -14.81 9.59 9.90
C SER A 182 -15.34 10.84 10.61
N THR A 183 -15.14 12.04 10.04
CA THR A 183 -15.67 13.29 10.62
C THR A 183 -17.19 13.38 10.54
N GLU A 184 -17.82 12.63 9.62
CA GLU A 184 -19.27 12.53 9.48
C GLU A 184 -19.89 11.52 10.46
N ALA A 185 -19.10 10.86 11.30
CA ALA A 185 -19.60 9.88 12.27
C ALA A 185 -20.30 10.57 13.43
N LEU A 186 -21.44 10.02 13.87
CA LEU A 186 -22.28 10.57 14.94
C LEU A 186 -21.65 10.39 16.34
N ASN A 187 -20.71 9.43 16.49
CA ASN A 187 -20.05 9.13 17.76
C ASN A 187 -18.65 8.53 17.55
N GLU A 188 -17.87 8.44 18.64
CA GLU A 188 -16.50 7.92 18.60
C GLU A 188 -16.40 6.43 18.19
N HIS A 189 -17.41 5.65 18.50
CA HIS A 189 -17.47 4.24 18.11
C HIS A 189 -17.60 4.08 16.59
N GLU A 190 -18.52 4.80 15.97
CA GLU A 190 -18.68 4.83 14.50
C GLU A 190 -17.43 5.38 13.82
N ARG A 191 -16.83 6.42 14.40
CA ARG A 191 -15.57 6.97 13.90
C ARG A 191 -14.47 5.91 13.87
N MET A 192 -14.31 5.14 14.94
CA MET A 192 -13.35 4.04 14.96
C MET A 192 -13.67 2.94 13.96
N LEU A 193 -14.95 2.61 13.75
CA LEU A 193 -15.36 1.62 12.76
C LEU A 193 -15.04 2.08 11.34
N ARG A 194 -15.33 3.34 10.99
CA ARG A 194 -15.02 3.92 9.67
C ARG A 194 -13.51 3.95 9.42
N MET A 195 -12.71 4.32 10.42
CA MET A 195 -11.24 4.28 10.31
C MET A 195 -10.68 2.85 10.13
N ARG A 196 -11.34 1.84 10.71
CA ARG A 196 -10.97 0.43 10.53
C ARG A 196 -11.42 -0.12 9.18
N GLY A 197 -12.52 0.39 8.64
CA GLY A 197 -13.07 0.04 7.34
C GLY A 197 -12.34 0.67 6.15
N ARG A 198 -11.23 1.38 6.36
CA ARG A 198 -10.43 1.93 5.28
C ARG A 198 -9.97 0.85 4.30
N PRO A 199 -9.86 1.15 3.03
CA PRO A 199 -9.27 0.22 2.08
C PRO A 199 -7.89 -0.27 2.52
N LYS A 200 -7.66 -1.58 2.37
CA LYS A 200 -6.35 -2.19 2.62
C LYS A 200 -5.44 -1.96 1.42
N VAL A 201 -4.15 -1.93 1.67
CA VAL A 201 -3.15 -1.91 0.59
C VAL A 201 -2.34 -3.19 0.67
N MET A 202 -2.22 -3.89 -0.45
CA MET A 202 -1.33 -5.04 -0.57
C MET A 202 -0.30 -4.78 -1.67
N LEU A 203 0.94 -5.18 -1.41
CA LEU A 203 2.05 -5.10 -2.34
C LEU A 203 2.35 -6.48 -2.90
N ALA A 204 2.32 -6.62 -4.23
CA ALA A 204 2.82 -7.76 -4.96
C ALA A 204 4.10 -7.38 -5.72
N ARG A 205 5.11 -8.24 -5.69
CA ARG A 205 6.41 -8.01 -6.34
C ARG A 205 6.62 -8.90 -7.55
N THR A 206 5.75 -9.90 -7.74
CA THR A 206 5.78 -10.81 -8.87
C THR A 206 4.40 -10.96 -9.49
N TYR A 207 4.37 -11.49 -10.70
CA TYR A 207 3.13 -11.80 -11.41
C TYR A 207 2.29 -12.82 -10.63
N GLU A 208 2.94 -13.81 -10.08
CA GLU A 208 2.29 -14.90 -9.33
C GLU A 208 1.66 -14.37 -8.04
N GLU A 209 2.36 -13.50 -7.29
CA GLU A 209 1.81 -12.83 -6.11
C GLU A 209 0.59 -11.97 -6.49
N ALA A 210 0.69 -11.18 -7.57
CA ALA A 210 -0.40 -10.34 -8.04
C ALA A 210 -1.63 -11.16 -8.43
N MET A 211 -1.44 -12.28 -9.14
CA MET A 211 -2.52 -13.20 -9.51
C MET A 211 -3.18 -13.83 -8.30
N GLN A 212 -2.39 -14.34 -7.34
CA GLN A 212 -2.93 -14.94 -6.11
C GLN A 212 -3.78 -13.97 -5.31
N ILE A 213 -3.31 -12.70 -5.16
CA ILE A 213 -4.05 -11.66 -4.43
C ILE A 213 -5.34 -11.33 -5.19
N TYR A 214 -5.26 -11.14 -6.51
CA TYR A 214 -6.43 -10.81 -7.33
C TYR A 214 -7.47 -11.91 -7.31
N GLU A 215 -7.09 -13.17 -7.57
CA GLU A 215 -8.03 -14.30 -7.57
C GLU A 215 -8.71 -14.49 -6.21
N LYS A 216 -7.94 -14.28 -5.13
CA LYS A 216 -8.47 -14.43 -3.77
C LYS A 216 -9.45 -13.31 -3.36
N TYR A 217 -9.20 -12.08 -3.79
CA TYR A 217 -9.89 -10.89 -3.29
C TYR A 217 -10.59 -10.07 -4.38
N SER A 218 -10.81 -10.63 -5.56
CA SER A 218 -11.39 -9.92 -6.72
C SER A 218 -12.73 -9.24 -6.41
N GLY A 219 -13.59 -9.87 -5.61
CA GLY A 219 -14.89 -9.32 -5.22
C GLY A 219 -14.82 -8.05 -4.36
N ASN A 220 -13.68 -7.79 -3.72
CA ASN A 220 -13.46 -6.61 -2.87
C ASN A 220 -12.38 -5.68 -3.42
N MET A 221 -11.97 -5.88 -4.68
CA MET A 221 -10.94 -5.07 -5.30
C MET A 221 -11.45 -3.68 -5.64
N LEU A 222 -10.87 -2.65 -5.01
CA LEU A 222 -11.18 -1.24 -5.28
C LEU A 222 -10.48 -0.76 -6.54
N GLY A 223 -9.22 -1.14 -6.71
CA GLY A 223 -8.43 -0.82 -7.88
C GLY A 223 -7.03 -1.40 -7.83
N ILE A 224 -6.36 -1.37 -8.97
CA ILE A 224 -5.01 -1.91 -9.14
C ILE A 224 -4.10 -0.82 -9.69
N ILE A 225 -2.92 -0.68 -9.08
CA ILE A 225 -1.81 0.15 -9.54
C ILE A 225 -0.71 -0.81 -9.93
N SER A 226 -0.32 -0.86 -11.19
CA SER A 226 0.64 -1.85 -11.70
C SER A 226 1.75 -1.21 -12.50
N ASP A 227 3.00 -1.56 -12.17
CA ASP A 227 4.11 -1.39 -13.11
C ASP A 227 3.88 -2.24 -14.36
N VAL A 228 4.57 -1.91 -15.43
CA VAL A 228 4.54 -2.67 -16.70
C VAL A 228 5.52 -3.83 -16.69
N SER A 229 6.68 -3.67 -16.05
CA SER A 229 7.79 -4.62 -16.14
C SER A 229 8.20 -5.14 -14.77
N PHE A 230 7.87 -6.40 -14.47
CA PHE A 230 8.25 -7.06 -13.22
C PHE A 230 8.48 -8.56 -13.41
N ILE A 231 8.84 -9.28 -12.35
CA ILE A 231 9.20 -10.69 -12.38
C ILE A 231 7.97 -11.56 -12.67
N ARG A 232 8.11 -12.47 -13.65
CA ARG A 232 7.13 -13.50 -13.99
C ARG A 232 7.87 -14.82 -14.26
N ALA A 233 7.46 -15.89 -13.60
CA ALA A 233 8.15 -17.19 -13.66
C ALA A 233 9.65 -17.11 -13.37
N GLY A 234 10.03 -16.27 -12.38
CA GLY A 234 11.41 -16.06 -11.97
C GLY A 234 12.27 -15.18 -12.90
N VAL A 235 11.70 -14.66 -14.00
CA VAL A 235 12.42 -13.83 -14.99
C VAL A 235 11.73 -12.48 -15.15
N LYS A 236 12.52 -11.39 -15.36
CA LYS A 236 11.98 -10.06 -15.66
C LYS A 236 11.24 -10.06 -17.00
N ASP A 237 9.93 -9.86 -16.96
CA ASP A 237 9.07 -9.76 -18.15
C ASP A 237 8.68 -8.29 -18.37
N LYS A 238 9.13 -7.71 -19.48
CA LYS A 238 8.88 -6.29 -19.84
C LYS A 238 7.40 -5.94 -20.05
N LYS A 239 6.52 -6.90 -20.11
CA LYS A 239 5.08 -6.71 -20.35
C LYS A 239 4.23 -7.49 -19.34
N ALA A 240 4.81 -7.89 -18.21
CA ALA A 240 4.09 -8.61 -17.16
C ALA A 240 2.83 -7.87 -16.70
N GLY A 241 2.95 -6.55 -16.44
CA GLY A 241 1.81 -5.73 -16.00
C GLY A 241 0.71 -5.62 -17.05
N ILE A 242 1.08 -5.50 -18.32
CA ILE A 242 0.09 -5.49 -19.41
C ILE A 242 -0.66 -6.82 -19.50
N LYS A 243 0.05 -7.93 -19.35
CA LYS A 243 -0.56 -9.29 -19.34
C LYS A 243 -1.49 -9.46 -18.14
N PHE A 244 -1.04 -9.04 -16.96
CA PHE A 244 -1.83 -9.07 -15.73
C PHE A 244 -3.09 -8.21 -15.86
N CYS A 245 -2.95 -6.94 -16.25
CA CYS A 245 -4.08 -6.03 -16.44
C CYS A 245 -5.04 -6.51 -17.55
N SER A 246 -4.53 -7.17 -18.61
CA SER A 246 -5.38 -7.77 -19.65
C SER A 246 -6.23 -8.90 -19.09
N TYR A 247 -5.65 -9.76 -18.25
CA TYR A 247 -6.38 -10.84 -17.58
C TYR A 247 -7.44 -10.24 -16.65
N VAL A 248 -7.07 -9.29 -15.79
CA VAL A 248 -8.02 -8.59 -14.90
C VAL A 248 -9.17 -7.98 -15.68
N ARG A 249 -8.88 -7.30 -16.81
CA ARG A 249 -9.88 -6.65 -17.65
C ARG A 249 -10.84 -7.66 -18.29
N SER A 250 -10.37 -8.87 -18.59
CA SER A 250 -11.24 -9.95 -19.08
C SER A 250 -12.20 -10.49 -18.01
N CYS A 251 -11.79 -10.44 -16.74
CA CYS A 251 -12.63 -10.88 -15.61
C CYS A 251 -13.57 -9.77 -15.11
N ASP A 252 -13.05 -8.54 -15.02
CA ASP A 252 -13.79 -7.35 -14.60
C ASP A 252 -13.54 -6.18 -15.57
N PRO A 253 -14.46 -5.94 -16.49
CA PRO A 253 -14.35 -4.89 -17.50
C PRO A 253 -14.28 -3.47 -16.91
N TYR A 254 -14.72 -3.26 -15.69
CA TYR A 254 -14.89 -1.94 -15.07
C TYR A 254 -13.96 -1.68 -13.88
N LEU A 255 -13.15 -2.66 -13.47
CA LEU A 255 -12.19 -2.45 -12.37
C LEU A 255 -11.24 -1.30 -12.70
N PRO A 256 -11.09 -0.30 -11.81
CA PRO A 256 -10.12 0.76 -12.01
C PRO A 256 -8.70 0.23 -12.08
N LEU A 257 -7.99 0.55 -13.19
CA LEU A 257 -6.60 0.18 -13.42
C LEU A 257 -5.77 1.43 -13.62
N ILE A 258 -4.63 1.48 -12.95
CA ILE A 258 -3.58 2.49 -13.14
C ILE A 258 -2.33 1.75 -13.57
N ILE A 259 -1.79 2.12 -14.73
CA ILE A 259 -0.54 1.57 -15.25
C ILE A 259 0.56 2.61 -15.06
N GLU A 260 1.62 2.21 -14.37
CA GLU A 260 2.80 3.04 -14.15
C GLU A 260 3.94 2.60 -15.05
N SER A 261 4.63 3.54 -15.69
CA SER A 261 5.79 3.23 -16.51
C SER A 261 6.74 4.42 -16.64
N SER A 262 8.03 4.14 -16.80
CA SER A 262 9.04 5.10 -17.22
C SER A 262 9.08 5.29 -18.75
N GLU A 263 8.45 4.38 -19.49
CA GLU A 263 8.42 4.37 -20.95
C GLU A 263 7.07 4.88 -21.45
N TRP A 264 7.05 6.04 -22.11
CA TRP A 264 5.84 6.66 -22.65
C TRP A 264 5.11 5.79 -23.68
N GLU A 265 5.82 4.90 -24.35
CA GLU A 265 5.24 3.97 -25.33
C GLU A 265 4.14 3.10 -24.74
N ASN A 266 4.24 2.77 -23.45
CA ASN A 266 3.26 1.98 -22.72
C ASN A 266 1.92 2.69 -22.49
N HIS A 267 1.83 4.01 -22.74
CA HIS A 267 0.58 4.77 -22.74
C HIS A 267 -0.47 4.20 -23.72
N LYS A 268 -0.02 3.70 -24.88
CA LYS A 268 -0.91 3.05 -25.86
C LYS A 268 -1.57 1.80 -25.29
N ASP A 269 -0.79 1.01 -24.54
CA ASP A 269 -1.31 -0.18 -23.89
C ASP A 269 -2.31 0.18 -22.77
N ALA A 270 -2.06 1.25 -22.01
CA ALA A 270 -2.99 1.76 -21.01
C ALA A 270 -4.34 2.17 -21.62
N ILE A 271 -4.32 2.93 -22.74
CA ILE A 271 -5.55 3.30 -23.45
C ILE A 271 -6.33 2.05 -23.90
N ARG A 272 -5.64 1.07 -24.50
CA ARG A 272 -6.28 -0.19 -24.96
C ARG A 272 -6.96 -0.95 -23.84
N LEU A 273 -6.40 -0.87 -22.62
CA LEU A 273 -6.93 -1.52 -21.43
C LEU A 273 -7.96 -0.67 -20.68
N ASN A 274 -8.32 0.51 -21.20
CA ASN A 274 -9.12 1.49 -20.47
C ASN A 274 -8.57 1.73 -19.05
N ALA A 275 -7.25 1.93 -18.96
CA ALA A 275 -6.53 2.17 -17.72
C ALA A 275 -5.95 3.60 -17.72
N SER A 276 -5.84 4.19 -16.54
CA SER A 276 -5.10 5.45 -16.38
C SER A 276 -3.60 5.18 -16.46
N PHE A 277 -2.85 6.15 -17.01
CA PHE A 277 -1.40 6.07 -17.14
C PHE A 277 -0.71 7.07 -16.22
N LEU A 278 0.33 6.62 -15.52
CA LEU A 278 1.21 7.45 -14.69
C LEU A 278 2.67 7.32 -15.18
N ASP A 279 3.28 8.46 -15.46
CA ASP A 279 4.70 8.50 -15.80
C ASP A 279 5.55 8.48 -14.53
N LYS A 280 6.32 7.41 -14.32
CA LYS A 280 7.24 7.25 -13.20
C LYS A 280 8.36 8.30 -13.14
N ASN A 281 8.68 8.94 -14.27
CA ASN A 281 9.68 9.99 -14.36
C ASN A 281 9.12 11.38 -14.04
N SER A 282 7.80 11.50 -13.83
CA SER A 282 7.18 12.78 -13.50
C SER A 282 7.68 13.30 -12.15
N LYS A 283 8.18 14.53 -12.12
CA LYS A 283 8.51 15.23 -10.86
C LYS A 283 7.29 15.45 -9.97
N LYS A 284 6.09 15.30 -10.52
CA LYS A 284 4.80 15.47 -9.82
C LYS A 284 4.10 14.14 -9.58
N LEU A 285 4.82 13.01 -9.70
CA LEU A 285 4.25 11.66 -9.54
C LEU A 285 3.33 11.52 -8.30
N PRO A 286 3.68 11.99 -7.09
CA PRO A 286 2.79 11.90 -5.93
C PRO A 286 1.47 12.67 -6.11
N VAL A 287 1.53 13.83 -6.76
CA VAL A 287 0.35 14.67 -7.01
C VAL A 287 -0.53 14.02 -8.08
N ASP A 288 0.09 13.50 -9.13
CA ASP A 288 -0.60 12.85 -10.25
C ASP A 288 -1.23 11.52 -9.78
N LEU A 289 -0.52 10.74 -8.96
CA LEU A 289 -1.06 9.54 -8.31
C LEU A 289 -2.30 9.86 -7.49
N ARG A 290 -2.21 10.86 -6.60
CA ARG A 290 -3.35 11.29 -5.77
C ARG A 290 -4.55 11.69 -6.62
N LYS A 291 -4.36 12.51 -7.66
CA LYS A 291 -5.44 12.93 -8.56
C LYS A 291 -6.08 11.74 -9.28
N THR A 292 -5.25 10.80 -9.74
CA THR A 292 -5.70 9.62 -10.47
C THR A 292 -6.50 8.68 -9.58
N ILE A 293 -6.06 8.46 -8.33
CA ILE A 293 -6.79 7.66 -7.35
C ILE A 293 -8.12 8.32 -6.98
N LEU A 294 -8.12 9.64 -6.70
CA LEU A 294 -9.35 10.39 -6.41
C LEU A 294 -10.38 10.23 -7.53
N LYS A 295 -9.93 10.33 -8.79
CA LYS A 295 -10.80 10.26 -9.95
C LYS A 295 -11.34 8.85 -10.22
N ASN A 296 -10.51 7.81 -10.03
CA ASN A 296 -10.81 6.46 -10.54
C ASN A 296 -11.23 5.47 -9.45
N PHE A 297 -10.83 5.68 -8.18
CA PHE A 297 -11.08 4.70 -7.10
C PHE A 297 -12.24 5.11 -6.18
N GLY A 298 -13.11 6.02 -6.61
CA GLY A 298 -14.32 6.36 -5.87
C GLY A 298 -14.13 7.21 -4.60
N PHE A 299 -12.96 7.84 -4.42
CA PHE A 299 -12.71 8.72 -3.27
C PHE A 299 -13.15 10.17 -3.48
N GLY A 300 -13.53 10.54 -4.70
CA GLY A 300 -13.99 11.89 -5.04
C GLY A 300 -15.50 11.99 -5.13
N ASP A 301 -15.96 13.17 -5.56
CA ASP A 301 -17.37 13.39 -5.84
C ASP A 301 -17.89 12.40 -6.88
N PHE A 302 -19.08 11.85 -6.65
CA PHE A 302 -19.70 10.90 -7.57
C PHE A 302 -20.64 11.62 -8.52
N THR A 303 -20.39 11.49 -9.83
CA THR A 303 -21.23 12.13 -10.85
C THR A 303 -22.08 11.09 -11.57
N PHE A 304 -23.40 11.19 -11.42
CA PHE A 304 -24.34 10.46 -12.26
C PHE A 304 -24.36 11.08 -13.64
N ILE A 305 -24.23 10.24 -14.65
CA ILE A 305 -24.21 10.67 -16.06
C ILE A 305 -25.37 10.06 -16.84
N ASN A 306 -25.77 10.72 -17.90
CA ASN A 306 -26.65 10.15 -18.90
C ASN A 306 -25.90 9.05 -19.66
N PRO A 307 -26.34 7.78 -19.65
CA PRO A 307 -25.62 6.67 -20.29
C PRO A 307 -25.52 6.78 -21.81
N HIS A 308 -26.36 7.58 -22.47
CA HIS A 308 -26.41 7.75 -23.93
C HIS A 308 -25.54 8.94 -24.41
N THR A 309 -25.58 10.05 -23.66
CA THR A 309 -24.86 11.28 -24.06
C THR A 309 -23.55 11.46 -23.34
N GLY A 310 -23.35 10.78 -22.17
CA GLY A 310 -22.21 10.98 -21.30
C GLY A 310 -22.23 12.30 -20.52
N GLU A 311 -23.30 13.10 -20.64
CA GLU A 311 -23.42 14.37 -19.92
C GLU A 311 -23.72 14.16 -18.43
N PRO A 312 -23.13 15.01 -17.57
CA PRO A 312 -23.39 14.95 -16.13
C PRO A 312 -24.86 15.34 -15.83
N ILE A 313 -25.53 14.57 -14.97
CA ILE A 313 -26.87 14.85 -14.47
C ILE A 313 -26.78 15.55 -13.13
N VAL A 314 -26.10 14.92 -12.17
CA VAL A 314 -25.89 15.45 -10.83
C VAL A 314 -24.59 14.94 -10.25
N THR A 315 -23.92 15.77 -9.47
CA THR A 315 -22.71 15.39 -8.73
C THR A 315 -23.01 15.33 -7.24
N ILE A 316 -22.74 14.19 -6.65
CA ILE A 316 -23.01 13.86 -5.25
C ILE A 316 -21.69 13.91 -4.47
N LYS A 317 -21.64 14.67 -3.38
CA LYS A 317 -20.46 14.84 -2.54
C LYS A 317 -20.51 14.02 -1.27
N ASN A 318 -21.70 13.68 -0.80
CA ASN A 318 -21.93 12.95 0.44
C ASN A 318 -23.28 12.23 0.41
N LEU A 319 -23.55 11.40 1.43
CA LEU A 319 -24.81 10.64 1.52
C LEU A 319 -26.05 11.52 1.62
N LYS A 320 -25.95 12.70 2.23
CA LYS A 320 -27.06 13.64 2.31
C LYS A 320 -27.40 14.22 0.94
N ASP A 321 -26.39 14.62 0.16
CA ASP A 321 -26.59 15.05 -1.22
C ASP A 321 -27.25 13.95 -2.06
N LEU A 322 -26.89 12.67 -1.84
CA LEU A 322 -27.54 11.55 -2.51
C LEU A 322 -29.01 11.45 -2.13
N GLN A 323 -29.32 11.54 -0.83
CA GLN A 323 -30.70 11.49 -0.35
C GLN A 323 -31.55 12.65 -0.91
N ASP A 324 -30.99 13.86 -0.93
CA ASP A 324 -31.66 15.07 -1.39
C ASP A 324 -31.85 15.08 -2.92
N ASN A 325 -31.08 14.31 -3.68
CA ASN A 325 -31.10 14.32 -5.15
C ASN A 325 -31.56 12.97 -5.77
N ILE A 326 -31.93 11.97 -4.97
CA ILE A 326 -32.22 10.62 -5.47
C ILE A 326 -33.38 10.62 -6.49
N ASP A 327 -34.38 11.47 -6.28
CA ASP A 327 -35.57 11.55 -7.11
C ASP A 327 -35.31 12.17 -8.50
N ILE A 328 -34.20 12.90 -8.68
CA ILE A 328 -33.85 13.50 -9.98
C ILE A 328 -32.92 12.61 -10.79
N ILE A 329 -32.41 11.51 -10.22
CA ILE A 329 -31.49 10.59 -10.91
C ILE A 329 -32.34 9.59 -11.71
N PRO A 330 -32.25 9.55 -13.06
CA PRO A 330 -33.00 8.61 -13.87
C PRO A 330 -32.63 7.15 -13.59
N ASP A 331 -33.56 6.23 -13.61
CA ASP A 331 -33.39 4.80 -13.43
C ASP A 331 -32.30 4.23 -14.36
N GLU A 332 -32.23 4.72 -15.59
CA GLU A 332 -31.21 4.31 -16.57
C GLU A 332 -29.80 4.68 -16.12
N SER A 333 -29.63 5.84 -15.48
CA SER A 333 -28.34 6.26 -14.91
C SER A 333 -28.00 5.42 -13.69
N LEU A 334 -28.95 5.16 -12.81
CA LEU A 334 -28.77 4.27 -11.65
C LEU A 334 -28.34 2.86 -12.11
N TYR A 335 -29.06 2.28 -13.08
CA TYR A 335 -28.74 0.98 -13.65
C TYR A 335 -27.35 0.97 -14.31
N TYR A 336 -27.02 2.02 -15.07
CA TYR A 336 -25.71 2.17 -15.69
C TYR A 336 -24.57 2.13 -14.68
N HIS A 337 -24.69 2.87 -13.59
CA HIS A 337 -23.66 2.93 -12.57
C HIS A 337 -23.64 1.68 -11.69
N ALA A 338 -24.78 1.11 -11.33
CA ALA A 338 -24.87 -0.10 -10.53
C ALA A 338 -24.31 -1.32 -11.28
N SER A 339 -24.66 -1.50 -12.56
CA SER A 339 -24.19 -2.63 -13.37
C SER A 339 -22.67 -2.62 -13.62
N ARG A 340 -22.01 -1.47 -13.43
CA ARG A 340 -20.56 -1.30 -13.55
C ARG A 340 -19.84 -1.26 -12.21
N ASN A 341 -20.55 -1.55 -11.13
CA ASN A 341 -20.02 -1.48 -9.75
C ASN A 341 -19.48 -0.08 -9.36
N HIS A 342 -19.91 0.99 -10.03
CA HIS A 342 -19.47 2.34 -9.70
C HIS A 342 -20.00 2.80 -8.34
N ILE A 343 -21.19 2.32 -7.92
CA ILE A 343 -21.82 2.69 -6.65
C ILE A 343 -21.27 1.82 -5.49
N SER A 344 -20.88 0.59 -5.76
CA SER A 344 -20.39 -0.35 -4.74
C SER A 344 -18.90 -0.22 -4.43
N ARG A 345 -18.17 0.49 -5.26
CA ARG A 345 -16.75 0.84 -5.11
C ARG A 345 -16.62 2.27 -4.63
#